data_ebca0b85dcd81a87aaa263d1646f10e2
#
_entry.id   ebca0b85dcd81a87aaa263d1646f10e2
#
_cell.length_a   1.000
_cell.length_b   1.000
_cell.length_c   1.000
_cell.angle_alpha   90.00
_cell.angle_beta   90.00
_cell.angle_gamma   90.00
#
_symmetry.space_group_name_H-M   'P 1'
#
loop_
_entity.id
_entity.type
_entity.pdbx_description
1 polymer ?
#
loop_
_entity_poly.entity_id
_entity_poly.type
_entity_poly.pdbx_seq_one_letter_code
_entity_poly.pdbx_strand_id
1 'polypeptide(L)'
;MIRGTAPEETEKNDMEKRVFLIVLDSFGIGAEPDAAAFGDEGTNTLGAIAKHPNFNCPNLQKLGMFNIDGVTAGEKTAAPIGSFARLQEQSMGKDTTIGHWEIAGVVSPKPLPTFPEGFPDALIHEFEEKTGHKVLCNKPYSGTQVLKD
;
A
#
# COMPACT_ATOMS: atom_id res chain seq x y z
N MET A 1 -62.39 13.07 -28.25
CA MET A 1 -61.87 12.56 -26.96
C MET A 1 -60.56 11.80 -27.28
N ILE A 2 -59.44 12.48 -27.21
CA ILE A 2 -58.12 11.94 -27.57
C ILE A 2 -57.48 11.57 -26.23
N ARG A 3 -57.27 10.26 -25.96
CA ARG A 3 -56.48 9.78 -24.79
C ARG A 3 -55.02 9.93 -25.13
N GLY A 4 -54.34 10.85 -24.44
CA GLY A 4 -52.90 10.91 -24.44
C GLY A 4 -52.33 9.72 -23.68
N THR A 5 -51.48 8.98 -24.32
CA THR A 5 -50.60 7.97 -23.66
C THR A 5 -49.52 8.70 -22.87
N ALA A 6 -49.44 8.39 -21.59
CA ALA A 6 -48.33 8.86 -20.76
C ALA A 6 -47.00 8.32 -21.31
N PRO A 7 -45.91 9.11 -21.24
CA PRO A 7 -44.61 8.61 -21.65
C PRO A 7 -44.18 7.47 -20.72
N GLU A 8 -43.73 6.35 -21.31
CA GLU A 8 -43.04 5.27 -20.61
C GLU A 8 -41.84 5.85 -19.86
N GLU A 9 -41.88 5.76 -18.54
CA GLU A 9 -40.68 5.97 -17.71
C GLU A 9 -39.68 4.88 -18.09
N THR A 10 -38.66 5.26 -18.83
CA THR A 10 -37.46 4.43 -19.01
C THR A 10 -36.87 4.20 -17.62
N GLU A 11 -37.00 3.00 -17.09
CA GLU A 11 -36.25 2.54 -15.93
C GLU A 11 -34.76 2.82 -16.19
N LYS A 12 -34.24 3.85 -15.53
CA LYS A 12 -32.79 4.05 -15.39
C LYS A 12 -32.28 2.85 -14.63
N ASN A 13 -31.60 1.97 -15.35
CA ASN A 13 -30.85 0.87 -14.78
C ASN A 13 -29.72 1.49 -13.94
N ASP A 14 -29.99 1.82 -12.68
CA ASP A 14 -29.04 2.29 -11.69
C ASP A 14 -28.10 1.11 -11.36
N MET A 15 -27.21 0.79 -12.28
CA MET A 15 -26.11 -0.11 -11.96
C MET A 15 -25.29 0.55 -10.86
N GLU A 16 -25.38 0.02 -9.65
CA GLU A 16 -24.55 0.45 -8.54
C GLU A 16 -23.07 0.42 -8.97
N LYS A 17 -22.46 1.59 -9.01
CA LYS A 17 -21.04 1.71 -9.32
C LYS A 17 -20.25 1.17 -8.13
N ARG A 18 -19.35 0.22 -8.39
CA ARG A 18 -18.45 -0.34 -7.38
C ARG A 18 -17.02 0.06 -7.70
N VAL A 19 -16.30 0.43 -6.65
CA VAL A 19 -14.86 0.73 -6.73
C VAL A 19 -14.12 -0.30 -5.87
N PHE A 20 -13.08 -0.90 -6.43
CA PHE A 20 -12.19 -1.82 -5.72
C PHE A 20 -10.81 -1.17 -5.64
N LEU A 21 -10.31 -0.93 -4.43
CA LEU A 21 -8.94 -0.51 -4.17
C LEU A 21 -8.14 -1.74 -3.71
N ILE A 22 -7.13 -2.13 -4.51
CA ILE A 22 -6.26 -3.27 -4.22
C ILE A 22 -4.88 -2.73 -3.93
N VAL A 23 -4.41 -2.89 -2.69
CA VAL A 23 -3.06 -2.53 -2.25
C VAL A 23 -2.20 -3.79 -2.26
N LEU A 24 -1.11 -3.76 -3.03
CA LEU A 24 -0.06 -4.78 -2.97
C LEU A 24 0.95 -4.32 -1.92
N ASP A 25 0.73 -4.74 -0.68
CA ASP A 25 1.57 -4.34 0.45
C ASP A 25 3.02 -4.80 0.26
N SER A 26 3.96 -3.95 0.67
CA SER A 26 5.41 -4.18 0.52
C SER A 26 5.88 -4.40 -0.93
N PHE A 27 5.09 -3.98 -1.93
CA PHE A 27 5.42 -4.13 -3.34
C PHE A 27 5.88 -2.81 -3.96
N GLY A 28 7.20 -2.57 -3.94
CA GLY A 28 7.81 -1.39 -4.54
C GLY A 28 8.17 -1.59 -6.02
N ILE A 29 8.01 -0.52 -6.82
CA ILE A 29 8.35 -0.50 -8.26
C ILE A 29 9.64 0.25 -8.57
N GLY A 30 10.43 0.58 -7.55
CA GLY A 30 11.68 1.33 -7.60
C GLY A 30 11.74 2.40 -6.51
N ALA A 31 12.92 2.91 -6.27
CA ALA A 31 13.17 3.95 -5.27
C ALA A 31 12.59 5.30 -5.71
N GLU A 32 12.00 6.04 -4.77
CA GLU A 32 11.57 7.42 -4.98
C GLU A 32 12.78 8.39 -4.92
N PRO A 33 12.65 9.63 -5.42
CA PRO A 33 13.75 10.61 -5.39
C PRO A 33 14.28 10.93 -3.99
N ASP A 34 13.47 10.80 -2.96
CA ASP A 34 13.79 11.02 -1.55
C ASP A 34 14.21 9.76 -0.79
N ALA A 35 14.33 8.62 -1.45
CA ALA A 35 14.69 7.33 -0.86
C ALA A 35 15.96 7.37 0.00
N ALA A 36 16.95 8.20 -0.37
CA ALA A 36 18.17 8.39 0.41
C ALA A 36 17.89 8.88 1.84
N ALA A 37 16.90 9.75 2.03
CA ALA A 37 16.52 10.26 3.35
C ALA A 37 15.95 9.17 4.27
N PHE A 38 15.47 8.07 3.68
CA PHE A 38 14.88 6.93 4.37
C PHE A 38 15.77 5.68 4.36
N GLY A 39 16.97 5.75 3.74
CA GLY A 39 17.87 4.61 3.60
C GLY A 39 17.33 3.51 2.66
N ASP A 40 16.47 3.87 1.71
CA ASP A 40 15.79 2.95 0.78
C ASP A 40 16.33 3.04 -0.65
N GLU A 41 17.53 3.60 -0.85
CA GLU A 41 18.16 3.68 -2.16
C GLU A 41 18.29 2.28 -2.80
N GLY A 42 17.95 2.20 -4.08
CA GLY A 42 18.09 0.97 -4.86
C GLY A 42 17.03 -0.10 -4.57
N THR A 43 16.05 0.16 -3.72
CA THR A 43 14.94 -0.77 -3.46
C THR A 43 14.08 -0.92 -4.70
N ASN A 44 13.76 -2.16 -5.07
CA ASN A 44 12.89 -2.47 -6.22
C ASN A 44 12.38 -3.91 -6.15
N THR A 45 11.25 -4.10 -5.48
CA THR A 45 10.62 -5.40 -5.30
C THR A 45 10.19 -6.00 -6.64
N LEU A 46 9.55 -5.20 -7.51
CA LEU A 46 9.15 -5.64 -8.84
C LEU A 46 10.35 -6.12 -9.65
N GLY A 47 11.44 -5.33 -9.66
CA GLY A 47 12.66 -5.68 -10.36
C GLY A 47 13.34 -6.95 -9.84
N ALA A 48 13.21 -7.24 -8.54
CA ALA A 48 13.70 -8.48 -7.94
C ALA A 48 12.84 -9.69 -8.35
N ILE A 49 11.51 -9.57 -8.24
CA ILE A 49 10.56 -10.63 -8.59
C ILE A 49 10.60 -10.95 -10.08
N ALA A 50 10.77 -9.94 -10.93
CA ALA A 50 10.82 -10.11 -12.38
C ALA A 50 12.00 -10.94 -12.89
N LYS A 51 13.03 -11.15 -12.05
CA LYS A 51 14.16 -12.06 -12.36
C LYS A 51 13.79 -13.54 -12.24
N HIS A 52 12.67 -13.85 -11.60
CA HIS A 52 12.25 -15.23 -11.43
C HIS A 52 11.74 -15.82 -12.76
N PRO A 53 12.16 -17.04 -13.16
CA PRO A 53 11.81 -17.62 -14.47
C PRO A 53 10.30 -17.82 -14.68
N ASN A 54 9.53 -17.94 -13.61
CA ASN A 54 8.08 -18.08 -13.66
C ASN A 54 7.33 -16.73 -13.56
N PHE A 55 8.05 -15.59 -13.60
CA PHE A 55 7.41 -14.30 -13.58
C PHE A 55 6.53 -14.10 -14.83
N ASN A 56 5.23 -13.96 -14.62
CA ASN A 56 4.26 -13.77 -15.68
C ASN A 56 3.02 -13.04 -15.15
N CYS A 57 2.82 -11.80 -15.58
CA CYS A 57 1.72 -10.95 -15.15
C CYS A 57 1.00 -10.31 -16.34
N PRO A 58 0.38 -11.10 -17.25
CA PRO A 58 -0.15 -10.60 -18.52
C PRO A 58 -1.31 -9.61 -18.33
N ASN A 59 -2.11 -9.73 -17.29
CA ASN A 59 -3.20 -8.80 -17.01
C ASN A 59 -2.68 -7.46 -16.50
N LEU A 60 -1.67 -7.45 -15.61
CA LEU A 60 -1.03 -6.23 -15.15
C LEU A 60 -0.28 -5.53 -16.30
N GLN A 61 0.33 -6.29 -17.20
CA GLN A 61 0.93 -5.75 -18.43
C GLN A 61 -0.12 -5.04 -19.29
N LYS A 62 -1.26 -5.69 -19.56
CA LYS A 62 -2.37 -5.08 -20.33
C LYS A 62 -2.92 -3.82 -19.68
N LEU A 63 -2.97 -3.76 -18.36
CA LEU A 63 -3.38 -2.56 -17.62
C LEU A 63 -2.36 -1.42 -17.73
N GLY A 64 -1.11 -1.70 -18.06
CA GLY A 64 -0.05 -0.71 -18.22
C GLY A 64 0.94 -0.63 -17.07
N MET A 65 1.00 -1.63 -16.16
CA MET A 65 1.93 -1.62 -15.03
C MET A 65 3.39 -1.40 -15.47
N PHE A 66 3.82 -2.05 -16.54
CA PHE A 66 5.20 -1.92 -17.04
C PHE A 66 5.45 -0.64 -17.86
N ASN A 67 4.39 0.15 -18.11
CA ASN A 67 4.50 1.46 -18.74
C ASN A 67 4.73 2.58 -17.72
N ILE A 68 4.54 2.31 -16.42
CA ILE A 68 4.79 3.30 -15.35
C ILE A 68 6.22 3.80 -15.47
N ASP A 69 6.39 5.12 -15.32
CA ASP A 69 7.71 5.75 -15.42
C ASP A 69 8.70 5.18 -14.38
N GLY A 70 9.94 4.94 -14.80
CA GLY A 70 10.97 4.32 -13.97
C GLY A 70 10.89 2.79 -13.83
N VAL A 71 9.82 2.14 -14.30
CA VAL A 71 9.74 0.67 -14.32
C VAL A 71 10.58 0.11 -15.47
N THR A 72 11.54 -0.74 -15.12
CA THR A 72 12.45 -1.40 -16.08
C THR A 72 12.20 -2.91 -16.22
N ALA A 73 11.27 -3.45 -15.43
CA ALA A 73 10.88 -4.86 -15.47
C ALA A 73 9.71 -5.09 -16.43
N GLY A 74 9.65 -6.29 -17.00
CA GLY A 74 8.58 -6.70 -17.91
C GLY A 74 8.59 -5.99 -19.26
N GLU A 75 7.59 -6.25 -20.06
CA GLU A 75 7.43 -5.65 -21.39
C GLU A 75 6.33 -4.59 -21.38
N LYS A 76 6.64 -3.42 -21.92
CA LYS A 76 5.66 -2.35 -22.10
C LYS A 76 4.61 -2.75 -23.12
N THR A 77 3.37 -2.32 -22.93
CA THR A 77 2.31 -2.47 -23.93
C THR A 77 2.11 -1.18 -24.72
N ALA A 78 1.93 -1.29 -26.04
CA ALA A 78 1.68 -0.14 -26.89
C ALA A 78 0.27 0.45 -26.70
N ALA A 79 -0.68 -0.35 -26.23
CA ALA A 79 -2.07 0.03 -26.04
C ALA A 79 -2.59 -0.43 -24.67
N PRO A 80 -2.21 0.25 -23.58
CA PRO A 80 -2.71 -0.09 -22.26
C PRO A 80 -4.22 0.18 -22.16
N ILE A 81 -4.94 -0.75 -21.51
CA ILE A 81 -6.39 -0.63 -21.31
C ILE A 81 -6.74 0.09 -19.99
N GLY A 82 -5.74 0.33 -19.14
CA GLY A 82 -5.87 1.08 -17.88
C GLY A 82 -5.13 2.40 -17.92
N SER A 83 -5.39 3.23 -16.92
CA SER A 83 -4.57 4.41 -16.62
C SER A 83 -3.55 4.03 -15.56
N PHE A 84 -2.36 4.57 -15.67
CA PHE A 84 -1.27 4.29 -14.74
C PHE A 84 -0.51 5.58 -14.44
N ALA A 85 0.03 5.66 -13.24
CA ALA A 85 0.87 6.79 -12.80
C ALA A 85 1.84 6.32 -11.73
N ARG A 86 2.92 7.07 -11.54
CA ARG A 86 3.77 7.02 -10.38
C ARG A 86 3.35 8.12 -9.43
N LEU A 87 3.18 7.81 -8.18
CA LEU A 87 2.80 8.75 -7.13
C LEU A 87 3.93 8.82 -6.11
N GLN A 88 4.23 10.03 -5.64
CA GLN A 88 5.16 10.25 -4.55
C GLN A 88 4.39 10.46 -3.27
N GLU A 89 4.78 9.75 -2.21
CA GLU A 89 4.23 9.93 -0.86
C GLU A 89 4.62 11.31 -0.32
N GLN A 90 3.72 11.97 0.39
CA GLN A 90 3.94 13.26 1.06
C GLN A 90 4.23 13.10 2.56
N SER A 91 3.78 11.99 3.13
CA SER A 91 4.01 11.68 4.53
C SER A 91 5.48 11.40 4.83
N MET A 92 5.92 11.72 6.04
CA MET A 92 7.32 11.56 6.47
C MET A 92 7.62 10.19 7.07
N GLY A 93 6.65 9.28 7.14
CA GLY A 93 6.83 7.91 7.58
C GLY A 93 6.75 6.95 6.42
N LYS A 94 7.52 5.86 6.47
CA LYS A 94 7.54 4.82 5.43
C LYS A 94 6.98 3.48 5.91
N ASP A 95 6.17 3.51 6.93
CA ASP A 95 5.49 2.32 7.44
C ASP A 95 4.09 2.14 6.83
N THR A 96 3.62 0.89 6.85
CA THR A 96 2.32 0.51 6.29
C THR A 96 1.15 1.35 6.83
N THR A 97 1.19 1.72 8.11
CA THR A 97 0.10 2.48 8.76
C THR A 97 0.00 3.88 8.16
N ILE A 98 1.11 4.59 8.09
CA ILE A 98 1.16 5.94 7.52
C ILE A 98 0.78 5.91 6.03
N GLY A 99 1.30 4.95 5.27
CA GLY A 99 0.96 4.81 3.85
C GLY A 99 -0.54 4.59 3.62
N HIS A 100 -1.20 3.76 4.44
CA HIS A 100 -2.65 3.56 4.36
C HIS A 100 -3.44 4.80 4.79
N TRP A 101 -2.96 5.57 5.78
CA TRP A 101 -3.57 6.84 6.15
C TRP A 101 -3.50 7.85 5.00
N GLU A 102 -2.38 7.91 4.29
CA GLU A 102 -2.23 8.81 3.15
C GLU A 102 -3.14 8.41 1.98
N ILE A 103 -3.29 7.12 1.68
CA ILE A 103 -4.27 6.61 0.72
C ILE A 103 -5.69 7.07 1.10
N ALA A 104 -5.99 7.14 2.41
CA ALA A 104 -7.27 7.65 2.93
C ALA A 104 -7.35 9.18 3.01
N GLY A 105 -6.31 9.90 2.58
CA GLY A 105 -6.27 11.37 2.55
C GLY A 105 -5.67 12.03 3.79
N VAL A 106 -5.02 11.28 4.68
CA VAL A 106 -4.37 11.81 5.88
C VAL A 106 -2.86 11.84 5.69
N VAL A 107 -2.30 13.03 5.46
CA VAL A 107 -0.85 13.24 5.36
C VAL A 107 -0.24 13.40 6.74
N SER A 108 0.76 12.60 7.07
CA SER A 108 1.47 12.62 8.36
C SER A 108 2.79 13.40 8.23
N PRO A 109 2.89 14.64 8.77
CA PRO A 109 4.08 15.47 8.61
C PRO A 109 5.27 15.01 9.46
N LYS A 110 5.06 14.00 10.31
CA LYS A 110 6.10 13.39 11.16
C LYS A 110 5.95 11.87 11.12
N PRO A 111 7.08 11.13 11.12
CA PRO A 111 7.05 9.68 11.23
C PRO A 111 6.52 9.24 12.60
N LEU A 112 6.03 8.01 12.70
CA LEU A 112 5.74 7.39 13.99
C LEU A 112 7.04 7.20 14.77
N PRO A 113 7.03 7.34 16.10
CA PRO A 113 8.21 7.08 16.92
C PRO A 113 8.62 5.62 16.83
N THR A 114 9.92 5.38 16.80
CA THR A 114 10.50 4.03 16.79
C THR A 114 11.24 3.78 18.10
N PHE A 115 11.28 2.53 18.54
CA PHE A 115 11.89 2.11 19.81
C PHE A 115 12.88 0.96 19.56
N PRO A 116 14.07 1.25 18.98
CA PRO A 116 15.03 0.21 18.59
C PRO A 116 15.56 -0.60 19.79
N GLU A 117 15.58 -0.01 20.99
CA GLU A 117 16.01 -0.69 22.22
C GLU A 117 14.84 -1.24 23.04
N GLY A 118 13.63 -1.19 22.51
CA GLY A 118 12.39 -1.49 23.24
C GLY A 118 11.69 -0.26 23.78
N PHE A 119 10.46 -0.43 24.25
CA PHE A 119 9.69 0.66 24.86
C PHE A 119 10.32 1.09 26.19
N PRO A 120 10.20 2.39 26.57
CA PRO A 120 10.69 2.88 27.85
C PRO A 120 10.08 2.12 29.05
N ASP A 121 10.89 1.86 30.07
CA ASP A 121 10.46 1.13 31.28
C ASP A 121 9.20 1.71 31.93
N ALA A 122 9.09 3.04 31.95
CA ALA A 122 7.91 3.70 32.50
C ALA A 122 6.62 3.32 31.78
N LEU A 123 6.67 3.18 30.45
CA LEU A 123 5.52 2.73 29.66
C LEU A 123 5.19 1.25 29.92
N ILE A 124 6.23 0.42 30.04
CA ILE A 124 6.05 -1.01 30.36
C ILE A 124 5.43 -1.17 31.73
N HIS A 125 5.93 -0.48 32.76
CA HIS A 125 5.35 -0.51 34.10
C HIS A 125 3.89 -0.06 34.14
N GLU A 126 3.57 1.05 33.49
CA GLU A 126 2.19 1.54 33.40
C GLU A 126 1.26 0.52 32.71
N PHE A 127 1.73 -0.12 31.65
CA PHE A 127 0.99 -1.17 30.97
C PHE A 127 0.75 -2.38 31.89
N GLU A 128 1.79 -2.86 32.57
CA GLU A 128 1.71 -4.01 33.46
C GLU A 128 0.78 -3.75 34.66
N GLU A 129 0.86 -2.56 35.25
CA GLU A 129 -0.03 -2.15 36.34
C GLU A 129 -1.50 -2.10 35.91
N LYS A 130 -1.77 -1.50 34.75
CA LYS A 130 -3.15 -1.34 34.27
C LYS A 130 -3.78 -2.65 33.78
N THR A 131 -2.99 -3.56 33.24
CA THR A 131 -3.49 -4.81 32.64
C THR A 131 -3.36 -6.02 33.55
N GLY A 132 -2.49 -5.96 34.56
CA GLY A 132 -2.12 -7.11 35.40
C GLY A 132 -1.29 -8.17 34.68
N HIS A 133 -0.79 -7.86 33.49
CA HIS A 133 -0.01 -8.81 32.66
C HIS A 133 1.42 -8.32 32.47
N LYS A 134 2.37 -9.26 32.45
CA LYS A 134 3.78 -9.00 32.18
C LYS A 134 4.06 -8.92 30.69
N VAL A 135 4.96 -8.00 30.29
CA VAL A 135 5.50 -7.94 28.94
C VAL A 135 6.61 -9.00 28.81
N LEU A 136 6.46 -9.93 27.88
CA LEU A 136 7.41 -11.03 27.70
C LEU A 136 8.61 -10.66 26.84
N CYS A 137 8.45 -9.73 25.88
CA CYS A 137 9.50 -9.38 24.95
C CYS A 137 9.46 -7.88 24.63
N ASN A 138 10.25 -7.09 25.37
CA ASN A 138 10.37 -5.65 25.12
C ASN A 138 11.60 -5.36 24.24
N LYS A 139 11.58 -5.81 22.99
CA LYS A 139 12.63 -5.57 22.00
C LYS A 139 12.06 -5.71 20.58
N PRO A 140 12.70 -5.12 19.56
CA PRO A 140 12.34 -5.39 18.17
C PRO A 140 12.49 -6.89 17.89
N TYR A 141 11.42 -7.51 17.39
CA TYR A 141 11.42 -8.96 17.14
C TYR A 141 10.47 -9.31 15.99
N SER A 142 10.76 -10.40 15.30
CA SER A 142 9.82 -10.97 14.33
C SER A 142 8.59 -11.53 15.05
N GLY A 143 7.38 -11.09 14.65
CA GLY A 143 6.13 -11.56 15.25
C GLY A 143 5.92 -13.08 15.17
N THR A 144 6.51 -13.75 14.18
CA THR A 144 6.45 -15.21 14.05
C THR A 144 7.54 -15.92 14.85
N GLN A 145 8.68 -15.30 15.07
CA GLN A 145 9.79 -15.89 15.82
C GLN A 145 9.56 -15.79 17.32
N VAL A 146 9.05 -14.66 17.81
CA VAL A 146 8.78 -14.43 19.23
C VAL A 146 7.83 -15.46 19.85
N LEU A 147 6.98 -16.08 19.04
CA LEU A 147 6.07 -17.14 19.51
C LEU A 147 6.75 -18.51 19.72
N LYS A 148 7.99 -18.67 19.26
CA LYS A 148 8.77 -19.91 19.38
C LYS A 148 9.78 -19.89 20.50
N ASP A 149 10.16 -18.68 20.93
CA ASP A 149 11.14 -18.40 21.97
C ASP A 149 10.44 -18.19 23.33
#